data_e829ccecea74787eb4b540f80c4b317a
#
_entry.id   e829ccecea74787eb4b540f80c4b317a
#
_cell.length_a   1.000
_cell.length_b   1.000
_cell.length_c   1.000
_cell.angle_alpha   90.00
_cell.angle_beta   90.00
_cell.angle_gamma   90.00
#
_symmetry.space_group_name_H-M   'P 1'
#
loop_
_entity.id
_entity.type
_entity.pdbx_description
1 polymer ?
#
loop_
_entity_poly.entity_id
_entity_poly.type
_entity_poly.pdbx_seq_one_letter_code
_entity_poly.pdbx_strand_id
1 'polypeptide(L)'
;MAWLTIFLIVLHLQLFVARLWAQDQYQVDLSDIEKEIQRAADKPYSLGGFLEFQPQIFGIDRDSAFSRLQFFRQRQDSTFEQYNFRLRLDGSYKKDPFSVFFKTDTHVRNDFQGWDEDAKLFEAYLSFKPVSGLALDAGKKVMKWGKGYAWNPASFIDRPKNPEDPEEALEGSTVATADYIRSFNGPLKTTTLTTVLIPVYRYVNAKFGELYHLNFGSKLYFLLYDTDLDFMVFTGSSRTTRYGFDFSKNLTTNLEIHGEFAVVNNFKLMSIDQRGLTSVRESEALSYLLGLRYLTEMETTYILEYYRNGTGFTKNQLEGFVDFVDAGDLSFRTTGDDGAIRRAKQLAKGAYGRPNPGQHYLYFRVSQKEPFDILYFTPALTSILNATDGSFVLIPELSYSPVTNLEVRLRGAILTGGKGTEYGEKQNDYRVELRLRYYFQL
;
A
#
# COMPACT_ATOMS: atom_id res chain seq x y z
N MET A 1 -13.36 -28.88 18.20
CA MET A 1 -12.16 -29.11 17.37
C MET A 1 -11.19 -27.94 17.40
N ALA A 2 -11.63 -26.67 17.27
CA ALA A 2 -10.76 -25.50 17.29
C ALA A 2 -9.80 -25.38 18.49
N TRP A 3 -10.25 -25.70 19.70
CA TRP A 3 -9.44 -25.65 20.92
C TRP A 3 -8.26 -26.64 20.92
N LEU A 4 -8.43 -27.81 20.30
CA LEU A 4 -7.37 -28.80 20.20
C LEU A 4 -6.28 -28.38 19.24
N THR A 5 -6.67 -27.71 18.15
CA THR A 5 -5.74 -27.19 17.14
C THR A 5 -4.93 -26.01 17.71
N ILE A 6 -5.57 -25.11 18.46
CA ILE A 6 -4.90 -23.99 19.15
C ILE A 6 -3.94 -24.53 20.20
N PHE A 7 -4.36 -25.54 20.99
CA PHE A 7 -3.50 -26.16 22.00
C PHE A 7 -2.27 -26.86 21.37
N LEU A 8 -2.43 -27.54 20.25
CA LEU A 8 -1.32 -28.15 19.51
C LEU A 8 -0.36 -27.10 18.92
N ILE A 9 -0.86 -25.99 18.41
CA ILE A 9 -0.04 -24.89 17.92
C ILE A 9 0.75 -24.26 19.08
N VAL A 10 0.12 -24.00 20.21
CA VAL A 10 0.79 -23.44 21.41
C VAL A 10 1.83 -24.42 21.97
N LEU A 11 1.52 -25.71 22.01
CA LEU A 11 2.45 -26.74 22.46
C LEU A 11 3.65 -26.88 21.50
N HIS A 12 3.44 -26.83 20.20
CA HIS A 12 4.53 -26.81 19.21
C HIS A 12 5.37 -25.53 19.29
N LEU A 13 4.74 -24.37 19.56
CA LEU A 13 5.47 -23.12 19.81
C LEU A 13 6.34 -23.20 21.07
N GLN A 14 5.83 -23.80 22.16
CA GLN A 14 6.59 -23.99 23.39
C GLN A 14 7.76 -24.96 23.21
N LEU A 15 7.56 -26.05 22.47
CA LEU A 15 8.63 -27.00 22.15
C LEU A 15 9.68 -26.41 21.21
N PHE A 16 9.27 -25.51 20.33
CA PHE A 16 10.16 -24.79 19.43
C PHE A 16 10.99 -23.74 20.19
N VAL A 17 10.37 -22.97 21.09
CA VAL A 17 11.05 -22.02 21.98
C VAL A 17 12.02 -22.74 22.91
N ALA A 18 11.64 -23.90 23.48
CA ALA A 18 12.54 -24.69 24.32
C ALA A 18 13.78 -25.22 23.55
N ARG A 19 13.66 -25.53 22.28
CA ARG A 19 14.82 -25.87 21.43
C ARG A 19 15.74 -24.70 21.14
N LEU A 20 15.22 -23.46 21.08
CA LEU A 20 16.03 -22.26 20.87
C LEU A 20 16.89 -21.89 22.10
N TRP A 21 16.47 -22.31 23.32
CA TRP A 21 17.24 -22.07 24.55
C TRP A 21 18.35 -23.10 24.80
N ALA A 22 18.41 -24.18 24.02
CA ALA A 22 19.42 -25.24 24.11
C ALA A 22 20.61 -25.05 23.15
N GLN A 23 20.77 -23.88 22.54
CA GLN A 23 21.95 -23.58 21.75
C GLN A 23 23.09 -23.11 22.65
N ASP A 24 23.97 -24.04 22.95
CA ASP A 24 25.24 -23.86 23.62
C ASP A 24 26.12 -22.81 22.93
N GLN A 25 27.03 -22.22 23.72
CA GLN A 25 28.10 -21.31 23.31
C GLN A 25 28.87 -21.84 22.11
N TYR A 26 28.44 -21.52 20.90
CA TYR A 26 29.25 -21.68 19.70
C TYR A 26 30.24 -20.53 19.65
N GLN A 27 31.53 -20.86 19.73
CA GLN A 27 32.58 -19.96 19.22
C GLN A 27 32.34 -19.81 17.71
N VAL A 28 31.83 -18.67 17.33
CA VAL A 28 31.55 -18.33 15.95
C VAL A 28 32.89 -18.07 15.27
N ASP A 29 33.34 -18.99 14.41
CA ASP A 29 34.48 -18.77 13.55
C ASP A 29 34.11 -17.81 12.41
N LEU A 30 34.61 -16.58 12.48
CA LEU A 30 34.34 -15.54 11.48
C LEU A 30 34.70 -16.01 10.06
N SER A 31 35.71 -16.91 9.90
CA SER A 31 36.10 -17.46 8.59
C SER A 31 35.02 -18.38 7.99
N ASP A 32 34.24 -19.06 8.82
CA ASP A 32 33.14 -19.91 8.33
C ASP A 32 31.91 -19.07 7.96
N ILE A 33 31.67 -17.98 8.69
CA ILE A 33 30.64 -17.00 8.29
C ILE A 33 31.00 -16.35 6.94
N GLU A 34 32.26 -15.93 6.74
CA GLU A 34 32.67 -15.37 5.46
C GLU A 34 32.50 -16.37 4.31
N LYS A 35 32.85 -17.65 4.51
CA LYS A 35 32.63 -18.71 3.52
C LYS A 35 31.15 -18.96 3.25
N GLU A 36 30.29 -18.93 4.28
CA GLU A 36 28.85 -19.08 4.09
C GLU A 36 28.23 -17.88 3.34
N ILE A 37 28.68 -16.66 3.65
CA ILE A 37 28.27 -15.45 2.94
C ILE A 37 28.71 -15.53 1.47
N GLN A 38 29.95 -15.94 1.18
CA GLN A 38 30.41 -16.12 -0.18
C GLN A 38 29.63 -17.23 -0.91
N ARG A 39 29.42 -18.39 -0.29
CA ARG A 39 28.62 -19.48 -0.87
C ARG A 39 27.18 -19.05 -1.13
N ALA A 40 26.57 -18.22 -0.26
CA ALA A 40 25.24 -17.69 -0.45
C ALA A 40 25.20 -16.64 -1.59
N ALA A 41 26.25 -15.82 -1.71
CA ALA A 41 26.41 -14.84 -2.79
C ALA A 41 26.63 -15.49 -4.17
N ASP A 42 27.27 -16.67 -4.21
CA ASP A 42 27.56 -17.43 -5.43
C ASP A 42 26.37 -18.26 -5.94
N LYS A 43 25.30 -18.43 -5.13
CA LYS A 43 24.12 -19.15 -5.58
C LYS A 43 23.38 -18.35 -6.66
N PRO A 44 23.09 -18.94 -7.82
CA PRO A 44 22.36 -18.25 -8.89
C PRO A 44 20.87 -18.05 -8.56
N TYR A 45 20.37 -18.65 -7.49
CA TYR A 45 18.97 -18.59 -7.08
C TYR A 45 18.82 -18.13 -5.64
N SER A 46 17.71 -17.48 -5.36
CA SER A 46 17.23 -17.18 -4.01
C SER A 46 15.75 -17.58 -3.91
N LEU A 47 15.36 -18.13 -2.78
CA LEU A 47 13.99 -18.43 -2.45
C LEU A 47 13.75 -18.07 -0.98
N GLY A 48 12.72 -17.28 -0.71
CA GLY A 48 12.36 -16.88 0.62
C GLY A 48 10.89 -16.48 0.71
N GLY A 49 10.52 -15.92 1.84
CA GLY A 49 9.16 -15.47 2.06
C GLY A 49 8.81 -15.34 3.53
N PHE A 50 7.53 -15.30 3.81
CA PHE A 50 7.03 -15.30 5.18
C PHE A 50 5.67 -16.00 5.30
N LEU A 51 5.42 -16.47 6.51
CA LEU A 51 4.10 -16.84 7.01
C LEU A 51 3.63 -15.75 7.97
N GLU A 52 2.38 -15.34 7.85
CA GLU A 52 1.80 -14.30 8.69
C GLU A 52 0.43 -14.75 9.25
N PHE A 53 0.22 -14.46 10.51
CA PHE A 53 -1.07 -14.55 11.17
C PHE A 53 -1.43 -13.19 11.76
N GLN A 54 -2.62 -12.69 11.42
CA GLN A 54 -3.03 -11.34 11.77
C GLN A 54 -4.50 -11.34 12.24
N PRO A 55 -4.75 -11.62 13.55
CA PRO A 55 -6.05 -11.38 14.16
C PRO A 55 -6.30 -9.87 14.31
N GLN A 56 -7.55 -9.48 14.08
CA GLN A 56 -8.04 -8.10 14.17
C GLN A 56 -9.38 -8.05 14.89
N ILE A 57 -9.60 -6.98 15.65
CA ILE A 57 -10.87 -6.67 16.30
C ILE A 57 -11.28 -5.27 15.84
N PHE A 58 -12.52 -5.15 15.37
CA PHE A 58 -13.11 -3.90 14.89
C PHE A 58 -14.26 -3.50 15.82
N GLY A 59 -14.27 -2.24 16.27
CA GLY A 59 -15.44 -1.62 16.88
C GLY A 59 -16.30 -1.00 15.79
N ILE A 60 -17.60 -1.31 15.76
CA ILE A 60 -18.50 -0.88 14.68
C ILE A 60 -19.23 0.38 15.07
N ASP A 61 -19.13 1.40 14.24
CA ASP A 61 -20.03 2.54 14.25
C ASP A 61 -21.31 2.20 13.48
N ARG A 62 -22.38 1.90 14.21
CA ARG A 62 -23.68 1.54 13.63
C ARG A 62 -24.36 2.70 12.91
N ASP A 63 -24.02 3.93 13.25
CA ASP A 63 -24.62 5.14 12.72
C ASP A 63 -23.88 5.68 11.49
N SER A 64 -22.74 5.10 11.13
CA SER A 64 -21.98 5.47 9.95
C SER A 64 -22.62 5.00 8.64
N ALA A 65 -22.43 5.75 7.57
CA ALA A 65 -22.96 5.41 6.26
C ALA A 65 -22.44 4.06 5.74
N PHE A 66 -21.13 3.79 5.90
CA PHE A 66 -20.55 2.54 5.43
C PHE A 66 -21.01 1.33 6.24
N SER A 67 -21.30 1.49 7.53
CA SER A 67 -21.91 0.45 8.35
C SER A 67 -23.33 0.14 7.88
N ARG A 68 -24.17 1.17 7.63
CA ARG A 68 -25.51 1.00 7.06
C ARG A 68 -25.46 0.29 5.71
N LEU A 69 -24.56 0.66 4.80
CA LEU A 69 -24.39 -0.01 3.52
C LEU A 69 -24.01 -1.48 3.66
N GLN A 70 -23.20 -1.81 4.65
CA GLN A 70 -22.76 -3.18 4.86
C GLN A 70 -23.85 -4.04 5.51
N PHE A 71 -24.56 -3.50 6.50
CA PHE A 71 -25.40 -4.27 7.42
C PHE A 71 -26.90 -3.94 7.36
N PHE A 72 -27.40 -3.24 6.35
CA PHE A 72 -28.80 -2.83 6.29
C PHE A 72 -29.85 -3.96 6.40
N ARG A 73 -29.44 -5.21 6.11
CA ARG A 73 -30.31 -6.39 6.22
C ARG A 73 -30.03 -7.25 7.46
N GLN A 74 -29.01 -6.94 8.22
CA GLN A 74 -28.54 -7.76 9.33
C GLN A 74 -28.39 -6.91 10.59
N ARG A 75 -28.75 -7.48 11.75
CA ARG A 75 -28.39 -6.86 13.02
C ARG A 75 -26.93 -7.16 13.28
N GLN A 76 -26.17 -6.12 13.54
CA GLN A 76 -24.74 -6.23 13.82
C GLN A 76 -24.47 -6.12 15.31
N ASP A 77 -23.51 -6.88 15.80
CA ASP A 77 -22.90 -6.67 17.09
C ASP A 77 -22.08 -5.37 17.12
N SER A 78 -21.66 -4.91 18.29
CA SER A 78 -20.81 -3.72 18.42
C SER A 78 -19.38 -3.94 18.00
N THR A 79 -18.95 -5.20 17.89
CA THR A 79 -17.61 -5.59 17.48
C THR A 79 -17.67 -6.81 16.57
N PHE A 80 -16.68 -6.95 15.70
CA PHE A 80 -16.44 -8.21 15.00
C PHE A 80 -14.94 -8.52 14.96
N GLU A 81 -14.66 -9.81 14.82
CA GLU A 81 -13.31 -10.34 14.70
C GLU A 81 -13.03 -10.72 13.25
N GLN A 82 -11.77 -10.58 12.85
CA GLN A 82 -11.25 -11.03 11.57
C GLN A 82 -9.92 -11.71 11.79
N TYR A 83 -9.73 -12.84 11.13
CA TYR A 83 -8.49 -13.61 11.18
C TYR A 83 -7.92 -13.69 9.77
N ASN A 84 -6.71 -13.15 9.59
CA ASN A 84 -5.99 -13.19 8.32
C ASN A 84 -4.79 -14.14 8.45
N PHE A 85 -4.65 -15.00 7.45
CA PHE A 85 -3.48 -15.83 7.23
C PHE A 85 -2.88 -15.49 5.90
N ARG A 86 -1.57 -15.29 5.84
CA ARG A 86 -0.88 -14.91 4.61
C ARG A 86 0.39 -15.73 4.43
N LEU A 87 0.58 -16.26 3.23
CA LEU A 87 1.82 -16.86 2.77
C LEU A 87 2.34 -16.03 1.60
N ARG A 88 3.54 -15.48 1.75
CA ARG A 88 4.28 -14.85 0.66
C ARG A 88 5.49 -15.69 0.32
N LEU A 89 5.69 -15.94 -0.96
CA LEU A 89 6.91 -16.54 -1.49
C LEU A 89 7.50 -15.57 -2.51
N ASP A 90 8.79 -15.36 -2.43
CA ASP A 90 9.55 -14.61 -3.43
C ASP A 90 10.85 -15.32 -3.75
N GLY A 91 11.30 -15.18 -4.98
CA GLY A 91 12.52 -15.79 -5.42
C GLY A 91 13.07 -15.18 -6.69
N SER A 92 14.33 -15.49 -6.93
CA SER A 92 15.01 -15.09 -8.15
C SER A 92 15.96 -16.17 -8.64
N TYR A 93 16.16 -16.20 -9.96
CA TYR A 93 17.24 -16.93 -10.61
C TYR A 93 18.02 -15.96 -11.49
N LYS A 94 19.35 -15.89 -11.31
CA LYS A 94 20.22 -14.95 -12.03
C LYS A 94 21.32 -15.73 -12.73
N LYS A 95 21.39 -15.56 -14.04
CA LYS A 95 22.45 -16.09 -14.89
C LYS A 95 22.64 -15.13 -16.06
N ASP A 96 23.71 -14.35 -15.99
CA ASP A 96 23.98 -13.33 -17.00
C ASP A 96 23.86 -13.87 -18.42
N PRO A 97 23.20 -13.11 -19.32
CA PRO A 97 22.59 -11.79 -19.15
C PRO A 97 21.11 -11.83 -18.68
N PHE A 98 20.61 -12.99 -18.24
CA PHE A 98 19.19 -13.18 -17.88
C PHE A 98 18.98 -13.28 -16.37
N SER A 99 17.83 -12.78 -15.91
CA SER A 99 17.35 -12.98 -14.55
C SER A 99 15.84 -13.17 -14.55
N VAL A 100 15.35 -14.08 -13.71
CA VAL A 100 13.91 -14.31 -13.50
C VAL A 100 13.57 -13.96 -12.06
N PHE A 101 12.47 -13.28 -11.86
CA PHE A 101 11.95 -12.90 -10.53
C PHE A 101 10.51 -13.35 -10.40
N PHE A 102 10.12 -13.79 -9.21
CA PHE A 102 8.72 -14.03 -8.89
C PHE A 102 8.40 -13.62 -7.44
N LYS A 103 7.15 -13.27 -7.20
CA LYS A 103 6.59 -13.01 -5.88
C LYS A 103 5.12 -13.40 -5.91
N THR A 104 4.72 -14.32 -5.04
CA THR A 104 3.32 -14.73 -4.87
C THR A 104 2.82 -14.26 -3.51
N ASP A 105 1.52 -14.07 -3.38
CA ASP A 105 0.85 -13.69 -2.15
C ASP A 105 -0.46 -14.47 -2.05
N THR A 106 -0.55 -15.37 -1.08
CA THR A 106 -1.76 -16.12 -0.79
C THR A 106 -2.32 -15.62 0.53
N HIS A 107 -3.57 -15.20 0.50
CA HIS A 107 -4.28 -14.63 1.63
C HIS A 107 -5.56 -15.43 1.90
N VAL A 108 -5.73 -15.84 3.14
CA VAL A 108 -6.95 -16.51 3.61
C VAL A 108 -7.50 -15.68 4.75
N ARG A 109 -8.74 -15.25 4.63
CA ARG A 109 -9.44 -14.43 5.60
C ARG A 109 -10.67 -15.16 6.13
N ASN A 110 -10.88 -15.06 7.43
CA ASN A 110 -12.12 -15.47 8.09
C ASN A 110 -12.69 -14.27 8.84
N ASP A 111 -13.91 -13.92 8.55
CA ASP A 111 -14.67 -12.87 9.25
C ASP A 111 -16.15 -13.27 9.40
N PHE A 112 -17.02 -12.33 9.79
CA PHE A 112 -18.45 -12.57 9.93
C PHE A 112 -19.18 -12.99 8.64
N GLN A 113 -18.57 -12.83 7.47
CA GLN A 113 -19.08 -13.32 6.18
C GLN A 113 -18.61 -14.75 5.87
N GLY A 114 -17.70 -15.29 6.65
CA GLY A 114 -17.10 -16.62 6.49
C GLY A 114 -15.68 -16.56 5.93
N TRP A 115 -15.28 -17.63 5.28
CA TRP A 115 -13.96 -17.78 4.69
C TRP A 115 -13.90 -17.16 3.29
N ASP A 116 -12.83 -16.40 3.04
CA ASP A 116 -12.48 -15.84 1.74
C ASP A 116 -10.99 -16.12 1.48
N GLU A 117 -10.68 -16.61 0.31
CA GLU A 117 -9.31 -16.96 -0.08
C GLU A 117 -8.95 -16.31 -1.41
N ASP A 118 -7.73 -15.81 -1.49
CA ASP A 118 -7.22 -15.12 -2.66
C ASP A 118 -5.73 -15.43 -2.83
N ALA A 119 -5.36 -15.98 -3.98
CA ALA A 119 -3.98 -16.27 -4.32
C ALA A 119 -3.59 -15.44 -5.55
N LYS A 120 -2.57 -14.59 -5.39
CA LYS A 120 -2.12 -13.68 -6.42
C LYS A 120 -0.65 -13.85 -6.74
N LEU A 121 -0.36 -13.74 -8.02
CA LEU A 121 0.99 -13.50 -8.49
C LEU A 121 1.24 -11.98 -8.40
N PHE A 122 2.06 -11.52 -7.45
CA PHE A 122 2.36 -10.10 -7.28
C PHE A 122 3.36 -9.61 -8.32
N GLU A 123 4.43 -10.37 -8.54
CA GLU A 123 5.41 -10.08 -9.56
C GLU A 123 5.86 -11.40 -10.21
N ALA A 124 6.08 -11.41 -11.52
CA ALA A 124 6.76 -12.47 -12.27
C ALA A 124 7.26 -11.90 -13.58
N TYR A 125 8.55 -11.70 -13.71
CA TYR A 125 9.14 -11.12 -14.91
C TYR A 125 10.52 -11.68 -15.22
N LEU A 126 10.85 -11.64 -16.50
CA LEU A 126 12.17 -11.90 -17.05
C LEU A 126 12.87 -10.55 -17.23
N SER A 127 14.13 -10.48 -16.82
CA SER A 127 15.03 -9.36 -17.07
C SER A 127 16.17 -9.81 -17.96
N PHE A 128 16.45 -9.05 -19.01
CA PHE A 128 17.54 -9.27 -19.95
C PHE A 128 18.43 -8.03 -20.02
N LYS A 129 19.71 -8.20 -19.70
CA LYS A 129 20.71 -7.13 -19.68
C LYS A 129 21.82 -7.42 -20.72
N PRO A 130 21.59 -7.11 -22.00
CA PRO A 130 22.54 -7.43 -23.08
C PRO A 130 23.86 -6.69 -22.97
N VAL A 131 23.84 -5.47 -22.46
CA VAL A 131 25.02 -4.62 -22.27
C VAL A 131 24.87 -3.79 -20.99
N SER A 132 25.99 -3.27 -20.48
CA SER A 132 25.96 -2.32 -19.37
C SER A 132 25.15 -1.09 -19.76
N GLY A 133 24.17 -0.73 -18.91
CA GLY A 133 23.31 0.44 -19.14
C GLY A 133 22.01 0.18 -19.92
N LEU A 134 21.75 -1.06 -20.41
CA LEU A 134 20.47 -1.42 -21.02
C LEU A 134 19.86 -2.62 -20.29
N ALA A 135 18.64 -2.46 -19.78
CA ALA A 135 17.84 -3.53 -19.22
C ALA A 135 16.47 -3.60 -19.90
N LEU A 136 16.07 -4.80 -20.27
CA LEU A 136 14.76 -5.09 -20.86
C LEU A 136 14.03 -6.06 -19.93
N ASP A 137 12.84 -5.68 -19.44
CA ASP A 137 12.06 -6.54 -18.59
C ASP A 137 10.70 -6.83 -19.26
N ALA A 138 10.20 -8.05 -19.07
CA ALA A 138 8.90 -8.45 -19.58
C ALA A 138 8.19 -9.33 -18.54
N GLY A 139 6.96 -8.98 -18.18
CA GLY A 139 6.14 -9.71 -17.23
C GLY A 139 5.41 -8.81 -16.24
N LYS A 140 4.99 -9.40 -15.12
CA LYS A 140 4.27 -8.67 -14.06
C LYS A 140 5.28 -8.03 -13.11
N LYS A 141 5.30 -6.70 -13.05
CA LYS A 141 6.31 -5.93 -12.30
C LYS A 141 5.72 -4.67 -11.69
N VAL A 142 6.22 -4.26 -10.51
CA VAL A 142 5.96 -2.96 -9.89
C VAL A 142 6.98 -1.95 -10.41
N MET A 143 6.52 -0.80 -10.91
CA MET A 143 7.39 0.21 -11.53
C MET A 143 8.04 1.14 -10.51
N LYS A 144 7.43 1.32 -9.35
CA LYS A 144 7.91 2.17 -8.24
C LYS A 144 8.14 3.63 -8.66
N TRP A 145 7.19 4.19 -9.41
CA TRP A 145 7.23 5.62 -9.72
C TRP A 145 6.72 6.44 -8.54
N GLY A 146 7.28 7.65 -8.38
CA GLY A 146 6.96 8.57 -7.30
C GLY A 146 7.88 8.43 -6.07
N LYS A 147 8.01 9.51 -5.31
CA LYS A 147 8.91 9.68 -4.16
C LYS A 147 8.17 9.75 -2.82
N GLY A 148 6.87 10.03 -2.85
CA GLY A 148 6.06 10.18 -1.64
C GLY A 148 6.04 8.90 -0.79
N TYR A 149 5.99 9.08 0.52
CA TYR A 149 5.95 7.96 1.46
C TYR A 149 4.54 7.36 1.54
N ALA A 150 3.53 8.17 1.88
CA ALA A 150 2.14 7.70 2.04
C ALA A 150 1.36 7.64 0.72
N TRP A 151 1.61 8.58 -0.20
CA TRP A 151 0.93 8.65 -1.49
C TRP A 151 1.92 8.86 -2.63
N ASN A 152 1.55 8.42 -3.83
CA ASN A 152 2.34 8.62 -5.05
C ASN A 152 1.43 9.08 -6.19
N PRO A 153 1.05 10.37 -6.27
CA PRO A 153 0.18 10.87 -7.33
C PRO A 153 0.76 10.71 -8.74
N ALA A 154 2.08 10.71 -8.89
CA ALA A 154 2.78 10.51 -10.15
C ALA A 154 2.98 9.03 -10.54
N SER A 155 2.57 8.09 -9.69
CA SER A 155 2.65 6.65 -9.97
C SER A 155 1.48 6.19 -10.86
N PHE A 156 1.59 6.41 -12.18
CA PHE A 156 0.50 6.18 -13.12
C PHE A 156 0.24 4.71 -13.46
N ILE A 157 1.21 3.84 -13.23
CA ILE A 157 1.20 2.43 -13.63
C ILE A 157 0.92 1.50 -12.44
N ASP A 158 1.48 1.82 -11.29
CA ASP A 158 1.33 1.01 -10.09
C ASP A 158 -0.04 1.19 -9.44
N ARG A 159 -0.38 0.28 -8.56
CA ARG A 159 -1.54 0.43 -7.69
C ARG A 159 -1.27 1.52 -6.65
N PRO A 160 -2.33 2.24 -6.20
CA PRO A 160 -2.17 3.21 -5.11
C PRO A 160 -1.63 2.53 -3.84
N LYS A 161 -0.76 3.20 -3.11
CA LYS A 161 -0.33 2.79 -1.77
C LYS A 161 -1.51 2.83 -0.78
N ASN A 162 -1.41 2.00 0.25
CA ASN A 162 -2.22 2.13 1.43
C ASN A 162 -1.53 3.09 2.41
N PRO A 163 -2.03 4.30 2.66
CA PRO A 163 -1.36 5.26 3.53
C PRO A 163 -1.34 4.84 5.00
N GLU A 164 -2.18 3.88 5.41
CA GLU A 164 -2.10 3.28 6.75
C GLU A 164 -0.94 2.29 6.87
N ASP A 165 -0.50 1.63 5.77
CA ASP A 165 0.65 0.72 5.70
C ASP A 165 1.41 0.96 4.38
N PRO A 166 2.13 2.10 4.21
CA PRO A 166 2.76 2.48 2.93
C PRO A 166 3.88 1.54 2.47
N GLU A 167 4.40 0.74 3.38
CA GLU A 167 5.47 -0.25 3.12
C GLU A 167 4.92 -1.60 2.64
N GLU A 168 3.60 -1.77 2.63
CA GLU A 168 3.00 -2.99 2.11
C GLU A 168 3.32 -3.18 0.62
N ALA A 169 3.73 -4.41 0.26
CA ALA A 169 4.06 -4.71 -1.13
C ALA A 169 2.85 -4.59 -2.04
N LEU A 170 3.03 -3.94 -3.17
CA LEU A 170 2.01 -3.76 -4.19
C LEU A 170 2.01 -4.93 -5.18
N GLU A 171 0.84 -5.24 -5.71
CA GLU A 171 0.72 -6.13 -6.87
C GLU A 171 1.08 -5.35 -8.15
N GLY A 172 2.03 -5.87 -8.92
CA GLY A 172 2.51 -5.25 -10.16
C GLY A 172 1.52 -5.31 -11.32
N SER A 173 1.83 -4.60 -12.37
CA SER A 173 1.17 -4.65 -13.67
C SER A 173 1.99 -5.48 -14.66
N THR A 174 1.34 -6.18 -15.59
CA THR A 174 2.03 -6.86 -16.70
C THR A 174 2.48 -5.82 -17.70
N VAL A 175 3.79 -5.74 -17.90
CA VAL A 175 4.45 -4.70 -18.71
C VAL A 175 5.60 -5.28 -19.53
N ALA A 176 6.00 -4.57 -20.56
CA ALA A 176 7.33 -4.69 -21.18
C ALA A 176 8.04 -3.36 -21.01
N THR A 177 9.26 -3.39 -20.46
CA THR A 177 10.04 -2.17 -20.17
C THR A 177 11.40 -2.21 -20.85
N ALA A 178 11.91 -1.02 -21.15
CA ALA A 178 13.29 -0.81 -21.55
C ALA A 178 13.86 0.34 -20.74
N ASP A 179 14.93 0.07 -19.99
CA ASP A 179 15.67 1.05 -19.20
C ASP A 179 17.03 1.30 -19.86
N TYR A 180 17.29 2.53 -20.24
CA TYR A 180 18.59 2.98 -20.72
C TYR A 180 19.22 3.92 -19.71
N ILE A 181 20.35 3.50 -19.14
CA ILE A 181 21.06 4.18 -18.05
C ILE A 181 22.41 4.66 -18.57
N ARG A 182 22.72 5.92 -18.28
CA ARG A 182 24.03 6.52 -18.59
C ARG A 182 24.54 7.32 -17.39
N SER A 183 25.77 7.03 -17.00
CA SER A 183 26.47 7.76 -15.94
C SER A 183 27.46 8.76 -16.54
N PHE A 184 27.70 9.87 -15.84
CA PHE A 184 28.56 10.97 -16.23
C PHE A 184 29.45 11.41 -15.07
N ASN A 185 30.54 12.07 -15.41
CA ASN A 185 31.38 12.79 -14.46
C ASN A 185 30.91 14.25 -14.40
N GLY A 186 30.66 14.77 -13.21
CA GLY A 186 30.23 16.17 -13.05
C GLY A 186 28.94 16.33 -12.23
N PRO A 187 28.26 17.49 -12.31
CA PRO A 187 27.02 17.76 -11.57
C PRO A 187 25.87 16.83 -11.94
N LEU A 188 25.75 16.48 -13.23
CA LEU A 188 24.85 15.43 -13.70
C LEU A 188 25.57 14.09 -13.53
N LYS A 189 25.11 13.26 -12.59
CA LYS A 189 25.71 11.95 -12.29
C LYS A 189 25.13 10.84 -13.14
N THR A 190 23.83 10.83 -13.30
CA THR A 190 23.12 9.75 -13.98
C THR A 190 21.88 10.28 -14.71
N THR A 191 21.63 9.70 -15.87
CA THR A 191 20.36 9.85 -16.59
C THR A 191 19.82 8.46 -16.89
N THR A 192 18.51 8.26 -16.69
CA THR A 192 17.82 7.02 -17.06
C THR A 192 16.57 7.35 -17.85
N LEU A 193 16.43 6.71 -19.01
CA LEU A 193 15.18 6.71 -19.76
C LEU A 193 14.52 5.34 -19.60
N THR A 194 13.39 5.30 -18.94
CA THR A 194 12.51 4.13 -18.83
C THR A 194 11.34 4.27 -19.78
N THR A 195 11.11 3.29 -20.65
CA THR A 195 9.91 3.19 -21.48
C THR A 195 9.12 1.96 -21.08
N VAL A 196 7.80 2.06 -21.09
CA VAL A 196 6.89 1.01 -20.61
C VAL A 196 5.74 0.84 -21.57
N LEU A 197 5.50 -0.41 -22.00
CA LEU A 197 4.29 -0.83 -22.71
C LEU A 197 3.37 -1.58 -21.76
N ILE A 198 2.09 -1.18 -21.73
CA ILE A 198 1.09 -1.73 -20.81
C ILE A 198 -0.09 -2.27 -21.63
N PRO A 199 -0.13 -3.59 -21.91
CA PRO A 199 -1.28 -4.23 -22.57
C PRO A 199 -2.45 -4.33 -21.58
N VAL A 200 -3.67 -3.98 -22.01
CA VAL A 200 -4.89 -4.09 -21.20
C VAL A 200 -5.93 -4.92 -21.95
N TYR A 201 -6.07 -6.19 -21.55
CA TYR A 201 -6.97 -7.17 -22.15
C TYR A 201 -7.75 -7.90 -21.05
N ARG A 202 -8.71 -8.73 -21.43
CA ARG A 202 -9.63 -9.42 -20.51
C ARG A 202 -8.93 -10.16 -19.35
N TYR A 203 -7.75 -10.74 -19.58
CA TYR A 203 -6.98 -11.51 -18.58
C TYR A 203 -5.63 -10.88 -18.22
N VAL A 204 -5.32 -9.73 -18.81
CA VAL A 204 -4.05 -9.02 -18.61
C VAL A 204 -4.35 -7.57 -18.24
N ASN A 205 -4.03 -7.17 -17.02
CA ASN A 205 -4.27 -5.82 -16.52
C ASN A 205 -5.75 -5.36 -16.61
N ALA A 206 -6.73 -6.28 -16.56
CA ALA A 206 -8.14 -5.95 -16.79
C ALA A 206 -8.71 -4.86 -15.85
N LYS A 207 -8.12 -4.69 -14.66
CA LYS A 207 -8.51 -3.65 -13.68
C LYS A 207 -7.77 -2.31 -13.91
N PHE A 208 -6.87 -2.26 -14.89
CA PHE A 208 -6.07 -1.07 -15.15
C PHE A 208 -6.90 0.07 -15.78
N GLY A 209 -7.80 -0.25 -16.69
CA GLY A 209 -8.65 0.72 -17.40
C GLY A 209 -9.50 0.05 -18.47
N GLU A 210 -9.85 0.81 -19.52
CA GLU A 210 -10.62 0.28 -20.64
C GLU A 210 -9.87 -0.83 -21.36
N LEU A 211 -10.60 -1.91 -21.72
CA LEU A 211 -10.03 -3.11 -22.31
C LEU A 211 -9.67 -2.94 -23.78
N TYR A 212 -8.80 -3.84 -24.26
CA TYR A 212 -8.38 -3.98 -25.67
C TYR A 212 -7.52 -2.82 -26.18
N HIS A 213 -6.70 -2.26 -25.30
CA HIS A 213 -5.78 -1.18 -25.62
C HIS A 213 -4.34 -1.52 -25.20
N LEU A 214 -3.39 -1.01 -25.97
CA LEU A 214 -2.00 -0.93 -25.61
C LEU A 214 -1.69 0.51 -25.18
N ASN A 215 -1.12 0.67 -23.98
CA ASN A 215 -0.77 1.97 -23.44
C ASN A 215 0.75 2.11 -23.37
N PHE A 216 1.21 3.34 -23.34
CA PHE A 216 2.62 3.71 -23.28
C PHE A 216 2.86 4.59 -22.06
N GLY A 217 3.96 4.32 -21.34
CA GLY A 217 4.49 5.17 -20.29
C GLY A 217 5.96 5.45 -20.53
N SER A 218 6.43 6.61 -20.10
CA SER A 218 7.86 6.91 -20.08
C SER A 218 8.23 7.74 -18.87
N LYS A 219 9.43 7.48 -18.34
CA LYS A 219 10.04 8.23 -17.25
C LYS A 219 11.47 8.59 -17.62
N LEU A 220 11.79 9.88 -17.51
CA LEU A 220 13.13 10.42 -17.68
C LEU A 220 13.65 10.87 -16.32
N TYR A 221 14.66 10.19 -15.83
CA TYR A 221 15.31 10.44 -14.54
C TYR A 221 16.64 11.16 -14.72
N PHE A 222 16.92 12.09 -13.82
CA PHE A 222 18.21 12.76 -13.67
C PHE A 222 18.65 12.76 -12.21
N LEU A 223 19.90 12.40 -11.96
CA LEU A 223 20.57 12.72 -10.69
C LEU A 223 21.44 13.96 -10.95
N LEU A 224 20.94 15.14 -10.58
CA LEU A 224 21.56 16.42 -10.84
C LEU A 224 21.80 17.18 -9.54
N TYR A 225 23.06 17.56 -9.25
CA TYR A 225 23.44 18.22 -7.98
C TYR A 225 22.91 17.46 -6.74
N ASP A 226 23.08 16.14 -6.71
CA ASP A 226 22.60 15.24 -5.66
C ASP A 226 21.07 15.38 -5.39
N THR A 227 20.32 15.72 -6.44
CA THR A 227 18.87 15.81 -6.45
C THR A 227 18.33 14.83 -7.49
N ASP A 228 17.44 13.96 -7.07
CA ASP A 228 16.65 13.11 -7.96
C ASP A 228 15.55 13.96 -8.60
N LEU A 229 15.43 13.88 -9.93
CA LEU A 229 14.41 14.54 -10.72
C LEU A 229 13.83 13.56 -11.72
N ASP A 230 12.54 13.30 -11.67
CA ASP A 230 11.83 12.43 -12.60
C ASP A 230 10.76 13.21 -13.38
N PHE A 231 10.70 13.02 -14.69
CA PHE A 231 9.65 13.51 -15.58
C PHE A 231 8.93 12.31 -16.17
N MET A 232 7.61 12.29 -16.06
CA MET A 232 6.82 11.13 -16.41
C MET A 232 5.68 11.51 -17.36
N VAL A 233 5.39 10.61 -18.29
CA VAL A 233 4.22 10.67 -19.15
C VAL A 233 3.59 9.29 -19.21
N PHE A 234 2.27 9.25 -19.22
CA PHE A 234 1.47 8.10 -19.54
C PHE A 234 0.42 8.49 -20.58
N THR A 235 0.28 7.69 -21.62
CA THR A 235 -0.72 7.89 -22.68
C THR A 235 -1.26 6.57 -23.19
N GLY A 236 -2.49 6.59 -23.66
CA GLY A 236 -3.17 5.40 -24.18
C GLY A 236 -4.68 5.57 -24.10
N SER A 237 -5.41 4.57 -24.60
CA SER A 237 -6.88 4.61 -24.62
C SER A 237 -7.51 3.93 -23.40
N SER A 238 -6.75 3.18 -22.59
CA SER A 238 -7.29 2.56 -21.36
C SER A 238 -7.54 3.58 -20.25
N ARG A 239 -6.73 4.63 -20.18
CA ARG A 239 -6.84 5.75 -19.25
C ARG A 239 -6.44 7.02 -19.98
N THR A 240 -6.97 8.16 -19.53
CA THR A 240 -6.61 9.47 -20.06
C THR A 240 -5.13 9.79 -19.86
N THR A 241 -4.58 10.64 -20.74
CA THR A 241 -3.17 11.05 -20.68
C THR A 241 -2.83 11.75 -19.37
N ARG A 242 -1.65 11.47 -18.85
CA ARG A 242 -1.16 11.96 -17.56
C ARG A 242 0.27 12.42 -17.69
N TYR A 243 0.59 13.50 -17.01
CA TYR A 243 1.94 14.06 -16.89
C TYR A 243 2.34 14.13 -15.44
N GLY A 244 3.56 13.74 -15.13
CA GLY A 244 4.11 13.73 -13.78
C GLY A 244 5.50 14.32 -13.71
N PHE A 245 5.79 14.85 -12.53
CA PHE A 245 7.11 15.28 -12.14
C PHE A 245 7.30 14.94 -10.67
N ASP A 246 8.47 14.43 -10.32
CA ASP A 246 8.84 14.31 -8.92
C ASP A 246 10.29 14.72 -8.67
N PHE A 247 10.59 15.02 -7.41
CA PHE A 247 11.93 15.28 -6.95
C PHE A 247 12.15 14.76 -5.54
N SER A 248 13.40 14.42 -5.22
CA SER A 248 13.87 14.15 -3.86
C SER A 248 15.28 14.68 -3.68
N LYS A 249 15.54 15.30 -2.52
CA LYS A 249 16.85 15.83 -2.18
C LYS A 249 17.12 15.74 -0.68
N ASN A 250 18.30 15.22 -0.35
CA ASN A 250 18.85 15.37 0.99
C ASN A 250 19.46 16.77 1.11
N LEU A 251 18.83 17.63 1.94
CA LEU A 251 19.35 18.98 2.24
C LEU A 251 20.51 18.90 3.22
N THR A 252 20.45 17.94 4.13
CA THR A 252 21.51 17.55 5.05
C THR A 252 21.58 16.03 5.12
N THR A 253 22.52 15.45 5.87
CA THR A 253 22.63 14.00 6.06
C THR A 253 21.40 13.37 6.69
N ASN A 254 20.58 14.16 7.38
CA ASN A 254 19.43 13.72 8.18
C ASN A 254 18.10 14.42 7.82
N LEU A 255 18.09 15.35 6.84
CA LEU A 255 16.89 16.02 6.36
C LEU A 255 16.73 15.84 4.84
N GLU A 256 15.69 15.14 4.47
CA GLU A 256 15.22 14.97 3.09
C GLU A 256 13.96 15.80 2.83
N ILE A 257 13.86 16.37 1.64
CA ILE A 257 12.64 16.94 1.09
C ILE A 257 12.30 16.22 -0.20
N HIS A 258 11.01 16.01 -0.44
CA HIS A 258 10.51 15.40 -1.67
C HIS A 258 9.19 16.03 -2.09
N GLY A 259 8.88 15.87 -3.37
CA GLY A 259 7.61 16.34 -3.89
C GLY A 259 7.23 15.63 -5.18
N GLU A 260 5.93 15.60 -5.44
CA GLU A 260 5.35 15.04 -6.66
C GLU A 260 4.27 15.96 -7.21
N PHE A 261 4.15 16.03 -8.53
CA PHE A 261 3.12 16.74 -9.25
C PHE A 261 2.57 15.82 -10.34
N ALA A 262 1.25 15.77 -10.47
CA ALA A 262 0.58 14.96 -11.48
C ALA A 262 -0.62 15.70 -12.05
N VAL A 263 -0.71 15.74 -13.38
CA VAL A 263 -1.87 16.25 -14.11
C VAL A 263 -2.53 15.10 -14.85
N VAL A 264 -3.83 14.91 -14.64
CA VAL A 264 -4.66 13.93 -15.35
C VAL A 264 -5.61 14.71 -16.26
N ASN A 265 -5.42 14.59 -17.57
CA ASN A 265 -6.26 15.26 -18.54
C ASN A 265 -7.64 14.61 -18.61
N ASN A 266 -8.68 15.43 -18.85
CA ASN A 266 -10.06 14.96 -19.07
C ASN A 266 -10.53 13.96 -18.02
N PHE A 267 -10.21 14.21 -16.74
CA PHE A 267 -10.63 13.36 -15.64
C PHE A 267 -12.13 13.51 -15.41
N LYS A 268 -12.84 12.38 -15.41
CA LYS A 268 -14.28 12.31 -15.16
C LYS A 268 -14.55 11.93 -13.71
N LEU A 269 -15.08 12.85 -12.92
CA LEU A 269 -15.55 12.62 -11.57
C LEU A 269 -17.06 12.51 -11.58
N MET A 270 -17.57 11.32 -11.23
CA MET A 270 -19.00 11.11 -11.04
C MET A 270 -19.34 11.30 -9.56
N SER A 271 -20.25 12.20 -9.26
CA SER A 271 -20.80 12.42 -7.91
C SER A 271 -22.32 12.20 -7.89
N ILE A 272 -22.85 11.92 -6.69
CA ILE A 272 -24.28 11.75 -6.45
C ILE A 272 -24.71 12.74 -5.38
N ASP A 273 -25.92 13.30 -5.54
CA ASP A 273 -26.54 14.15 -4.53
C ASP A 273 -27.50 13.36 -3.61
N GLN A 274 -28.02 14.02 -2.57
CA GLN A 274 -28.96 13.44 -1.61
C GLN A 274 -30.26 12.89 -2.26
N ARG A 275 -30.62 13.35 -3.47
CA ARG A 275 -31.80 12.88 -4.22
C ARG A 275 -31.49 11.69 -5.10
N GLY A 276 -30.24 11.26 -5.15
CA GLY A 276 -29.79 10.18 -6.02
C GLY A 276 -29.50 10.61 -7.46
N LEU A 277 -29.47 11.91 -7.75
CA LEU A 277 -29.09 12.40 -9.08
C LEU A 277 -27.57 12.36 -9.23
N THR A 278 -27.11 11.73 -10.30
CA THR A 278 -25.69 11.68 -10.64
C THR A 278 -25.31 12.85 -11.54
N SER A 279 -24.20 13.48 -11.23
CA SER A 279 -23.52 14.45 -12.07
C SER A 279 -22.13 13.94 -12.45
N VAL A 280 -21.72 14.22 -13.69
CA VAL A 280 -20.35 13.90 -14.17
C VAL A 280 -19.68 15.22 -14.51
N ARG A 281 -18.58 15.49 -13.83
CA ARG A 281 -17.73 16.63 -14.12
C ARG A 281 -16.47 16.13 -14.84
N GLU A 282 -16.17 16.68 -16.00
CA GLU A 282 -14.93 16.48 -16.72
C GLU A 282 -14.03 17.70 -16.53
N SER A 283 -12.79 17.51 -16.10
CA SER A 283 -11.82 18.57 -15.87
C SER A 283 -10.41 18.03 -15.85
N GLU A 284 -9.42 18.89 -15.96
CA GLU A 284 -8.05 18.56 -15.61
C GLU A 284 -7.94 18.40 -14.10
N ALA A 285 -7.35 17.28 -13.66
CA ALA A 285 -7.13 17.02 -12.24
C ALA A 285 -5.64 17.19 -11.91
N LEU A 286 -5.33 18.27 -11.18
CA LEU A 286 -4.00 18.52 -10.64
C LEU A 286 -3.88 17.91 -9.24
N SER A 287 -2.97 16.96 -9.06
CA SER A 287 -2.57 16.42 -7.76
C SER A 287 -1.14 16.82 -7.46
N TYR A 288 -0.82 17.09 -6.20
CA TYR A 288 0.56 17.28 -5.76
C TYR A 288 0.76 16.85 -4.32
N LEU A 289 1.98 16.45 -4.04
CA LEU A 289 2.47 16.06 -2.72
C LEU A 289 3.75 16.83 -2.44
N LEU A 290 3.88 17.33 -1.21
CA LEU A 290 5.10 17.91 -0.68
C LEU A 290 5.38 17.26 0.66
N GLY A 291 6.58 16.78 0.85
CA GLY A 291 6.96 16.04 2.04
C GLY A 291 8.37 16.33 2.53
N LEU A 292 8.59 16.01 3.78
CA LEU A 292 9.90 16.03 4.43
C LEU A 292 10.06 14.79 5.31
N ARG A 293 11.32 14.35 5.42
CA ARG A 293 11.75 13.31 6.36
C ARG A 293 12.93 13.82 7.14
N TYR A 294 12.83 13.73 8.45
CA TYR A 294 13.90 14.18 9.37
C TYR A 294 14.26 13.07 10.34
N LEU A 295 15.55 12.76 10.44
CA LEU A 295 16.13 11.80 11.37
C LEU A 295 16.92 12.56 12.44
N THR A 296 16.56 12.37 13.72
CA THR A 296 17.30 12.94 14.85
C THR A 296 18.53 12.11 15.20
N GLU A 297 19.43 12.68 16.01
CA GLU A 297 20.58 11.96 16.58
C GLU A 297 20.17 10.79 17.49
N MET A 298 18.96 10.84 18.06
CA MET A 298 18.37 9.77 18.88
C MET A 298 17.66 8.68 18.03
N GLU A 299 17.91 8.64 16.72
CA GLU A 299 17.27 7.72 15.78
C GLU A 299 15.73 7.83 15.72
N THR A 300 15.19 9.00 16.06
CA THR A 300 13.76 9.28 15.85
C THR A 300 13.56 9.82 14.44
N THR A 301 12.70 9.17 13.67
CA THR A 301 12.32 9.58 12.31
C THR A 301 10.97 10.29 12.33
N TYR A 302 10.92 11.47 11.77
CA TYR A 302 9.70 12.22 11.50
C TYR A 302 9.45 12.24 10.00
N ILE A 303 8.21 11.97 9.58
CA ILE A 303 7.74 12.11 8.20
C ILE A 303 6.52 13.00 8.22
N LEU A 304 6.51 14.03 7.39
CA LEU A 304 5.37 14.92 7.21
C LEU A 304 5.12 15.07 5.72
N GLU A 305 3.89 14.80 5.27
CA GLU A 305 3.47 15.02 3.89
C GLU A 305 2.14 15.78 3.84
N TYR A 306 2.04 16.73 2.93
CA TYR A 306 0.79 17.30 2.50
C TYR A 306 0.46 16.81 1.10
N TYR A 307 -0.75 16.30 0.92
CA TYR A 307 -1.24 15.77 -0.36
C TYR A 307 -2.51 16.47 -0.79
N ARG A 308 -2.48 17.09 -1.99
CA ARG A 308 -3.68 17.51 -2.72
C ARG A 308 -4.05 16.46 -3.75
N ASN A 309 -5.20 15.85 -3.57
CA ASN A 309 -5.78 14.87 -4.49
C ASN A 309 -6.72 15.58 -5.48
N GLY A 310 -6.22 15.88 -6.68
CA GLY A 310 -7.01 16.53 -7.74
C GLY A 310 -8.19 15.70 -8.24
N THR A 311 -8.16 14.37 -8.01
CA THR A 311 -9.25 13.46 -8.34
C THR A 311 -10.23 13.22 -7.18
N GLY A 312 -10.05 13.93 -6.06
CA GLY A 312 -10.85 13.79 -4.85
C GLY A 312 -12.19 14.49 -4.91
N PHE A 313 -13.10 14.06 -4.06
CA PHE A 313 -14.38 14.71 -3.85
C PHE A 313 -14.22 15.94 -2.96
N THR A 314 -15.04 16.95 -3.22
CA THR A 314 -15.24 18.05 -2.27
C THR A 314 -16.05 17.57 -1.07
N LYS A 315 -16.02 18.35 0.03
CA LYS A 315 -16.82 18.09 1.22
C LYS A 315 -18.29 17.89 0.87
N ASN A 316 -18.91 18.80 0.11
CA ASN A 316 -20.32 18.72 -0.29
C ASN A 316 -20.65 17.46 -1.12
N GLN A 317 -19.69 16.96 -1.92
CA GLN A 317 -19.91 15.74 -2.69
C GLN A 317 -19.85 14.48 -1.81
N LEU A 318 -19.03 14.48 -0.77
CA LEU A 318 -19.01 13.40 0.22
C LEU A 318 -20.26 13.43 1.09
N GLU A 319 -20.64 14.59 1.59
CA GLU A 319 -21.89 14.79 2.36
C GLU A 319 -23.13 14.38 1.54
N GLY A 320 -23.21 14.78 0.26
CA GLY A 320 -24.31 14.38 -0.62
C GLY A 320 -24.43 12.86 -0.80
N PHE A 321 -23.31 12.14 -0.84
CA PHE A 321 -23.29 10.68 -0.85
C PHE A 321 -23.79 10.10 0.48
N VAL A 322 -23.35 10.64 1.62
CA VAL A 322 -23.78 10.20 2.95
C VAL A 322 -25.28 10.42 3.11
N ASP A 323 -25.79 11.61 2.75
CA ASP A 323 -27.22 11.93 2.79
C ASP A 323 -28.03 10.99 1.88
N PHE A 324 -27.51 10.59 0.72
CA PHE A 324 -28.15 9.61 -0.14
C PHE A 324 -28.20 8.21 0.52
N VAL A 325 -27.16 7.80 1.24
CA VAL A 325 -27.16 6.56 2.03
C VAL A 325 -28.23 6.63 3.14
N ASP A 326 -28.29 7.73 3.86
CA ASP A 326 -29.27 7.96 4.94
C ASP A 326 -30.71 7.88 4.43
N ALA A 327 -31.00 8.56 3.30
CA ALA A 327 -32.31 8.50 2.66
C ALA A 327 -32.65 7.07 2.20
N GLY A 328 -31.68 6.32 1.66
CA GLY A 328 -31.87 4.94 1.26
C GLY A 328 -32.12 3.99 2.43
N ASP A 329 -31.42 4.16 3.55
CA ASP A 329 -31.64 3.38 4.78
C ASP A 329 -33.04 3.68 5.38
N LEU A 330 -33.42 4.94 5.43
CA LEU A 330 -34.75 5.34 5.89
C LEU A 330 -35.85 4.74 5.00
N SER A 331 -35.70 4.80 3.67
CA SER A 331 -36.68 4.20 2.74
C SER A 331 -36.78 2.69 2.97
N PHE A 332 -35.67 2.01 3.11
CA PHE A 332 -35.64 0.56 3.39
C PHE A 332 -36.35 0.21 4.70
N ARG A 333 -36.10 0.98 5.77
CA ARG A 333 -36.73 0.74 7.09
C ARG A 333 -38.24 1.03 7.12
N THR A 334 -38.70 1.97 6.30
CA THR A 334 -40.12 2.42 6.29
C THR A 334 -40.97 1.70 5.27
N THR A 335 -40.44 1.40 4.09
CA THR A 335 -41.21 0.83 2.97
C THR A 335 -40.72 -0.56 2.54
N GLY A 336 -39.56 -1.00 2.99
CA GLY A 336 -38.91 -2.22 2.53
C GLY A 336 -38.18 -2.08 1.18
N ASP A 337 -38.19 -0.88 0.55
CA ASP A 337 -37.48 -0.61 -0.70
C ASP A 337 -36.00 -0.42 -0.47
N ASP A 338 -35.18 -1.35 -1.02
CA ASP A 338 -33.74 -1.34 -0.90
C ASP A 338 -33.00 -0.83 -2.17
N GLY A 339 -33.74 -0.28 -3.14
CA GLY A 339 -33.18 0.17 -4.42
C GLY A 339 -32.10 1.24 -4.26
N ALA A 340 -32.35 2.25 -3.44
CA ALA A 340 -31.43 3.35 -3.19
C ALA A 340 -30.16 2.87 -2.44
N ILE A 341 -30.34 2.05 -1.39
CA ILE A 341 -29.19 1.57 -0.60
C ILE A 341 -28.32 0.59 -1.40
N ARG A 342 -28.89 -0.25 -2.26
CA ARG A 342 -28.12 -1.10 -3.18
C ARG A 342 -27.31 -0.26 -4.18
N ARG A 343 -27.89 0.81 -4.71
CA ARG A 343 -27.20 1.74 -5.60
C ARG A 343 -26.04 2.44 -4.88
N ALA A 344 -26.26 2.93 -3.66
CA ALA A 344 -25.22 3.51 -2.84
C ALA A 344 -24.09 2.52 -2.56
N LYS A 345 -24.41 1.24 -2.27
CA LYS A 345 -23.42 0.17 -2.08
C LYS A 345 -22.58 -0.09 -3.34
N GLN A 346 -23.13 0.03 -4.54
CA GLN A 346 -22.36 -0.05 -5.78
C GLN A 346 -21.40 1.13 -5.95
N LEU A 347 -21.86 2.35 -5.65
CA LEU A 347 -21.01 3.55 -5.69
C LEU A 347 -19.88 3.49 -4.65
N ALA A 348 -20.17 2.94 -3.46
CA ALA A 348 -19.17 2.72 -2.41
C ALA A 348 -18.09 1.71 -2.79
N LYS A 349 -18.35 0.75 -3.69
CA LYS A 349 -17.32 -0.14 -4.25
C LYS A 349 -16.35 0.57 -5.21
N GLY A 350 -16.74 1.75 -5.69
CA GLY A 350 -15.97 2.58 -6.61
C GLY A 350 -15.28 3.75 -5.92
N ALA A 351 -15.49 4.95 -6.44
CA ALA A 351 -14.76 6.15 -6.06
C ALA A 351 -14.99 6.58 -4.59
N TYR A 352 -16.18 6.36 -4.02
CA TYR A 352 -16.47 6.76 -2.63
C TYR A 352 -15.84 5.86 -1.58
N GLY A 353 -15.62 4.57 -1.87
CA GLY A 353 -14.99 3.62 -0.95
C GLY A 353 -13.47 3.47 -1.11
N ARG A 354 -12.84 4.25 -2.00
CA ARG A 354 -11.39 4.25 -2.15
C ARG A 354 -10.71 4.84 -0.90
N PRO A 355 -9.48 4.46 -0.60
CA PRO A 355 -8.70 5.17 0.42
C PRO A 355 -8.55 6.64 0.03
N ASN A 356 -8.75 7.54 1.00
CA ASN A 356 -8.62 8.98 0.85
C ASN A 356 -9.44 9.57 -0.33
N PRO A 357 -10.78 9.47 -0.27
CA PRO A 357 -11.65 9.97 -1.33
C PRO A 357 -11.71 11.49 -1.41
N GLY A 358 -11.31 12.24 -0.36
CA GLY A 358 -11.30 13.69 -0.28
C GLY A 358 -10.18 14.36 -1.08
N GLN A 359 -10.05 15.70 -0.93
CA GLN A 359 -9.11 16.49 -1.72
C GLN A 359 -7.81 16.84 -1.00
N HIS A 360 -7.81 17.04 0.30
CA HIS A 360 -6.65 17.56 1.03
C HIS A 360 -6.33 16.67 2.23
N TYR A 361 -5.09 16.21 2.33
CA TYR A 361 -4.63 15.35 3.39
C TYR A 361 -3.31 15.82 3.98
N LEU A 362 -3.15 15.61 5.27
CA LEU A 362 -1.87 15.69 5.97
C LEU A 362 -1.55 14.32 6.55
N TYR A 363 -0.35 13.86 6.31
CA TYR A 363 0.22 12.66 6.89
C TYR A 363 1.34 13.05 7.84
N PHE A 364 1.30 12.54 9.03
CA PHE A 364 2.37 12.68 10.01
C PHE A 364 2.71 11.32 10.60
N ARG A 365 3.98 10.96 10.60
CA ARG A 365 4.49 9.76 11.26
C ARG A 365 5.72 10.11 12.08
N VAL A 366 5.76 9.61 13.30
CA VAL A 366 6.94 9.57 14.14
C VAL A 366 7.23 8.13 14.52
N SER A 367 8.48 7.73 14.40
CA SER A 367 8.95 6.40 14.84
C SER A 367 10.32 6.53 15.48
N GLN A 368 10.57 5.75 16.50
CA GLN A 368 11.86 5.73 17.19
C GLN A 368 12.44 4.33 17.17
N LYS A 369 13.67 4.21 16.69
CA LYS A 369 14.38 2.94 16.70
C LYS A 369 14.96 2.69 18.09
N GLU A 370 14.73 1.48 18.61
CA GLU A 370 15.38 0.94 19.80
C GLU A 370 15.36 1.87 21.05
N PRO A 371 14.23 2.54 21.38
CA PRO A 371 14.17 3.35 22.59
C PRO A 371 14.44 2.50 23.82
N PHE A 372 15.03 3.10 24.84
CA PHE A 372 15.40 2.45 26.11
C PHE A 372 16.38 1.28 25.94
N ASP A 373 17.19 1.27 24.87
CA ASP A 373 18.16 0.21 24.54
C ASP A 373 17.50 -1.18 24.33
N ILE A 374 16.20 -1.21 24.00
CA ILE A 374 15.51 -2.42 23.63
C ILE A 374 15.75 -2.71 22.15
N LEU A 375 16.67 -3.65 21.88
CA LEU A 375 17.05 -4.04 20.52
C LEU A 375 15.84 -4.50 19.70
N TYR A 376 15.78 -4.06 18.44
CA TYR A 376 14.72 -4.42 17.48
C TYR A 376 13.30 -4.02 17.90
N PHE A 377 13.15 -3.13 18.87
CA PHE A 377 11.88 -2.53 19.23
C PHE A 377 11.71 -1.16 18.57
N THR A 378 10.58 -0.95 17.89
CA THR A 378 10.31 0.31 17.20
C THR A 378 8.85 0.72 17.42
N PRO A 379 8.57 1.60 18.40
CA PRO A 379 7.28 2.25 18.50
C PRO A 379 7.11 3.30 17.41
N ALA A 380 5.89 3.48 16.94
CA ALA A 380 5.53 4.52 15.98
C ALA A 380 4.12 5.05 16.23
N LEU A 381 3.89 6.28 15.80
CA LEU A 381 2.57 6.90 15.75
C LEU A 381 2.38 7.55 14.40
N THR A 382 1.29 7.18 13.73
CA THR A 382 0.88 7.77 12.45
C THR A 382 -0.45 8.50 12.61
N SER A 383 -0.59 9.67 12.00
CA SER A 383 -1.85 10.39 11.87
C SER A 383 -2.10 10.73 10.41
N ILE A 384 -3.30 10.47 9.92
CA ILE A 384 -3.76 10.87 8.59
C ILE A 384 -4.99 11.76 8.78
N LEU A 385 -4.83 13.04 8.49
CA LEU A 385 -5.88 14.05 8.61
C LEU A 385 -6.46 14.35 7.23
N ASN A 386 -7.77 14.20 7.06
CA ASN A 386 -8.49 14.79 5.94
C ASN A 386 -8.75 16.28 6.24
N ALA A 387 -7.92 17.16 5.67
CA ALA A 387 -8.05 18.61 5.88
C ALA A 387 -9.26 19.22 5.14
N THR A 388 -9.94 18.44 4.27
CA THR A 388 -11.17 18.88 3.60
C THR A 388 -12.36 18.92 4.56
N ASP A 389 -12.43 17.98 5.50
CA ASP A 389 -13.58 17.83 6.41
C ASP A 389 -13.20 17.83 7.91
N GLY A 390 -11.89 17.81 8.22
CA GLY A 390 -11.36 17.85 9.58
C GLY A 390 -11.34 16.52 10.31
N SER A 391 -11.74 15.42 9.67
CA SER A 391 -11.66 14.07 10.25
C SER A 391 -10.27 13.48 10.14
N PHE A 392 -9.92 12.53 11.01
CA PHE A 392 -8.60 11.92 11.02
C PHE A 392 -8.61 10.48 11.56
N VAL A 393 -7.55 9.75 11.27
CA VAL A 393 -7.22 8.49 11.91
C VAL A 393 -5.89 8.61 12.64
N LEU A 394 -5.82 8.05 13.85
CA LEU A 394 -4.61 7.94 14.66
C LEU A 394 -4.22 6.47 14.78
N ILE A 395 -2.97 6.14 14.45
CA ILE A 395 -2.49 4.76 14.35
C ILE A 395 -1.23 4.60 15.21
N PRO A 396 -1.37 4.26 16.51
CA PRO A 396 -0.25 3.80 17.33
C PRO A 396 0.18 2.40 16.87
N GLU A 397 1.50 2.18 16.84
CA GLU A 397 2.12 0.93 16.40
C GLU A 397 3.32 0.59 17.30
N LEU A 398 3.45 -0.68 17.65
CA LEU A 398 4.60 -1.25 18.34
C LEU A 398 5.10 -2.43 17.51
N SER A 399 6.31 -2.32 16.98
CA SER A 399 6.98 -3.41 16.24
C SER A 399 8.15 -3.93 17.06
N TYR A 400 8.27 -5.26 17.16
CA TYR A 400 9.32 -5.92 17.91
C TYR A 400 9.75 -7.22 17.22
N SER A 401 11.05 -7.43 17.08
CA SER A 401 11.60 -8.68 16.53
C SER A 401 12.41 -9.41 17.62
N PRO A 402 11.74 -10.23 18.45
CA PRO A 402 12.36 -10.91 19.60
C PRO A 402 13.44 -11.92 19.19
N VAL A 403 13.32 -12.46 17.99
CA VAL A 403 14.28 -13.39 17.37
C VAL A 403 14.43 -13.08 15.88
N THR A 404 15.53 -13.51 15.28
CA THR A 404 15.98 -13.12 13.94
C THR A 404 14.91 -13.21 12.84
N ASN A 405 14.02 -14.20 12.90
CA ASN A 405 13.06 -14.46 11.84
C ASN A 405 11.60 -14.17 12.22
N LEU A 406 11.35 -13.64 13.42
CA LEU A 406 10.00 -13.39 13.92
C LEU A 406 9.80 -11.89 14.15
N GLU A 407 8.77 -11.34 13.51
CA GLU A 407 8.26 -9.99 13.77
C GLU A 407 6.89 -10.08 14.48
N VAL A 408 6.77 -9.35 15.56
CA VAL A 408 5.51 -9.14 16.28
C VAL A 408 5.15 -7.67 16.16
N ARG A 409 3.96 -7.35 15.63
CA ARG A 409 3.48 -5.97 15.51
C ARG A 409 2.09 -5.84 16.11
N LEU A 410 1.96 -4.94 17.08
CA LEU A 410 0.68 -4.53 17.64
C LEU A 410 0.35 -3.15 17.07
N ARG A 411 -0.82 -3.01 16.46
CA ARG A 411 -1.30 -1.76 15.87
C ARG A 411 -2.72 -1.46 16.33
N GLY A 412 -2.95 -0.21 16.70
CA GLY A 412 -4.28 0.35 16.85
C GLY A 412 -4.62 1.25 15.67
N ALA A 413 -5.89 1.48 15.40
CA ALA A 413 -6.38 2.57 14.56
C ALA A 413 -7.62 3.15 15.24
N ILE A 414 -7.62 4.46 15.48
CA ILE A 414 -8.73 5.19 16.10
C ILE A 414 -9.18 6.21 15.07
N LEU A 415 -10.42 6.07 14.60
CA LEU A 415 -11.02 6.93 13.59
C LEU A 415 -11.86 8.00 14.28
N THR A 416 -11.68 9.24 13.89
CA THR A 416 -12.36 10.38 14.53
C THR A 416 -12.91 11.32 13.46
N GLY A 417 -14.20 11.57 13.53
CA GLY A 417 -14.89 12.48 12.63
C GLY A 417 -16.34 12.65 13.03
N GLY A 418 -16.97 13.75 12.59
CA GLY A 418 -18.39 13.95 12.72
C GLY A 418 -19.18 13.32 11.55
N LYS A 419 -20.49 13.47 11.60
CA LYS A 419 -21.38 13.04 10.51
C LYS A 419 -21.01 13.74 9.19
N GLY A 420 -21.01 12.99 8.09
CA GLY A 420 -20.69 13.46 6.74
C GLY A 420 -19.20 13.59 6.47
N THR A 421 -18.31 13.21 7.41
CA THR A 421 -16.86 13.27 7.24
C THR A 421 -16.29 11.90 6.86
N GLU A 422 -15.11 11.88 6.22
CA GLU A 422 -14.49 10.63 5.75
C GLU A 422 -14.33 9.59 6.85
N TYR A 423 -13.67 9.96 7.95
CA TYR A 423 -13.39 9.01 9.03
C TYR A 423 -14.56 8.80 9.97
N GLY A 424 -15.51 9.75 10.07
CA GLY A 424 -16.74 9.58 10.83
C GLY A 424 -17.78 8.68 10.16
N GLU A 425 -17.66 8.45 8.84
CA GLU A 425 -18.59 7.59 8.11
C GLU A 425 -17.99 6.22 7.75
N LYS A 426 -16.76 5.91 8.21
CA LYS A 426 -16.18 4.56 8.07
C LYS A 426 -16.98 3.56 8.89
N GLN A 427 -16.92 2.30 8.50
CA GLN A 427 -17.65 1.22 9.15
C GLN A 427 -17.28 1.01 10.62
N ASN A 428 -16.08 1.39 11.02
CA ASN A 428 -15.54 1.14 12.36
C ASN A 428 -14.94 2.42 12.96
N ASP A 429 -15.13 2.59 14.28
CA ASP A 429 -14.52 3.66 15.08
C ASP A 429 -13.09 3.35 15.46
N TYR A 430 -12.80 2.07 15.69
CA TYR A 430 -11.47 1.61 16.01
C TYR A 430 -11.17 0.23 15.44
N ARG A 431 -9.90 -0.07 15.34
CA ARG A 431 -9.35 -1.39 15.01
C ARG A 431 -8.14 -1.66 15.91
N VAL A 432 -8.05 -2.88 16.42
CA VAL A 432 -6.84 -3.41 17.07
C VAL A 432 -6.38 -4.61 16.29
N GLU A 433 -5.11 -4.68 15.99
CA GLU A 433 -4.48 -5.67 15.14
C GLU A 433 -3.21 -6.19 15.80
N LEU A 434 -3.08 -7.52 15.90
CA LEU A 434 -1.81 -8.17 16.22
C LEU A 434 -1.31 -8.88 14.97
N ARG A 435 -0.07 -8.65 14.57
CA ARG A 435 0.58 -9.33 13.45
C ARG A 435 1.76 -10.16 13.95
N LEU A 436 1.74 -11.45 13.65
CA LEU A 436 2.85 -12.36 13.85
C LEU A 436 3.35 -12.78 12.48
N ARG A 437 4.59 -12.44 12.13
CA ARG A 437 5.20 -12.76 10.84
C ARG A 437 6.50 -13.50 11.04
N TYR A 438 6.59 -14.69 10.46
CA TYR A 438 7.79 -15.52 10.46
C TYR A 438 8.41 -15.54 9.06
N TYR A 439 9.63 -15.06 8.97
CA TYR A 439 10.41 -15.04 7.72
C TYR A 439 11.22 -16.32 7.57
N PHE A 440 11.40 -16.77 6.35
CA PHE A 440 12.26 -17.90 6.02
C PHE A 440 13.03 -17.64 4.71
N GLN A 441 14.22 -18.17 4.63
CA GLN A 441 15.06 -18.17 3.43
C GLN A 441 15.63 -19.57 3.23
N LEU A 442 15.60 -20.08 1.97
CA LEU A 442 15.99 -21.43 1.58
C LEU A 442 17.23 -21.43 0.68
#